data_35d711c6a36ec1d6e78d1bd18813e722
#
_entry.id   35d711c6a36ec1d6e78d1bd18813e722
#
_cell.length_a   1.000
_cell.length_b   1.000
_cell.length_c   1.000
_cell.angle_alpha   90.00
_cell.angle_beta   90.00
_cell.angle_gamma   90.00
#
_symmetry.space_group_name_H-M   'P 1'
#
loop_
_entity.id
_entity.type
_entity.pdbx_description
1 polymer ?
#
loop_
_entity_poly.entity_id
_entity_poly.type
_entity_poly.pdbx_seq_one_letter_code
_entity_poly.pdbx_strand_id
1 'polypeptide(L)'
;MSPRKQPNSLFKICVKTCISLINSACYVIEKSYPENKFGDCEQKAFALKCHLMTMLPARLFDILCLERTCCQYRGDPRVQLHVLTHPNMTVFRKCDLDNGIPQHFWIQNLPNFTRLVVLDLKFVCTDEILQIVGTNCLLLEEINIVSKVDICKSLINASVLIRNVSDAGLYSIANLKQLRILAMDPPRNERASRVGRCVSQAGIIMLVSELPYLEELRIESCDIGATLITTVVDIGPLSLRKLNCHFASADGIKKLIKICPYLKELSVTHLSAHNKDAIMDQLSVSDLRLTRLDLSFFSYSESMQRLLAVKGHYLTHFSLWEIEQSLTLEALVSIGVNCTNLNTLCLMTQSKFLVTPKYFRKPDKIFSNLKNLTIGNANYNINNILTFFLECTQNLQKLVLKYQTKMNIDDTLLQLIEKSKLKNLTCLWLDCTLEVSKEVVKQVIQHCDHLQMFTVDFNEDMSDVQKYICENNLDVKLGGY
;
A
#
# COMPACT_ATOMS: atom_id res chain seq x y z
N MET A 1 13.75 -27.06 0.99
CA MET A 1 13.77 -26.61 -0.44
C MET A 1 12.64 -25.64 -0.68
N SER A 2 12.91 -24.51 -1.31
CA SER A 2 11.86 -23.57 -1.71
C SER A 2 10.79 -24.26 -2.56
N PRO A 3 9.53 -23.75 -2.54
CA PRO A 3 8.43 -24.41 -3.22
C PRO A 3 8.69 -24.48 -4.73
N ARG A 4 8.34 -25.59 -5.33
CA ARG A 4 8.36 -25.73 -6.79
C ARG A 4 7.22 -24.92 -7.40
N LYS A 5 7.45 -24.37 -8.60
CA LYS A 5 6.43 -23.66 -9.34
C LYS A 5 5.22 -24.54 -9.52
N GLN A 6 4.09 -24.09 -8.98
CA GLN A 6 2.80 -24.71 -9.24
C GLN A 6 2.35 -24.32 -10.65
N PRO A 7 1.77 -25.26 -11.41
CA PRO A 7 1.18 -24.91 -12.70
C PRO A 7 0.11 -23.84 -12.51
N ASN A 8 0.08 -22.84 -13.38
CA ASN A 8 -1.01 -21.88 -13.39
C ASN A 8 -2.35 -22.64 -13.50
N SER A 9 -3.37 -22.18 -12.77
CA SER A 9 -4.72 -22.74 -12.96
C SER A 9 -5.13 -22.60 -14.43
N LEU A 10 -5.90 -23.56 -14.94
CA LEU A 10 -6.42 -23.52 -16.32
C LEU A 10 -7.12 -22.19 -16.59
N PHE A 11 -7.87 -21.68 -15.63
CA PHE A 11 -8.53 -20.38 -15.72
C PHE A 11 -7.52 -19.24 -15.97
N LYS A 12 -6.43 -19.18 -15.20
CA LYS A 12 -5.40 -18.14 -15.36
C LYS A 12 -4.69 -18.24 -16.72
N ILE A 13 -4.46 -19.45 -17.22
CA ILE A 13 -3.91 -19.68 -18.56
C ILE A 13 -4.88 -19.17 -19.61
N CYS A 14 -6.17 -19.53 -19.52
CA CYS A 14 -7.21 -19.07 -20.45
C CYS A 14 -7.33 -17.54 -20.47
N VAL A 15 -7.35 -16.89 -19.30
CA VAL A 15 -7.40 -15.41 -19.21
C VAL A 15 -6.20 -14.78 -19.91
N LYS A 16 -4.99 -15.27 -19.67
CA LYS A 16 -3.77 -14.76 -20.33
C LYS A 16 -3.81 -14.97 -21.84
N THR A 17 -4.29 -16.11 -22.29
CA THR A 17 -4.45 -16.40 -23.73
C THR A 17 -5.47 -15.47 -24.37
N CYS A 18 -6.63 -15.26 -23.72
CA CYS A 18 -7.65 -14.32 -24.21
C CYS A 18 -7.09 -12.89 -24.32
N ILE A 19 -6.36 -12.41 -23.31
CA ILE A 19 -5.73 -11.07 -23.37
C ILE A 19 -4.73 -11.00 -24.53
N SER A 20 -3.90 -12.02 -24.70
CA SER A 20 -2.92 -12.07 -25.79
C SER A 20 -3.61 -12.01 -27.17
N LEU A 21 -4.71 -12.73 -27.37
CA LEU A 21 -5.51 -12.70 -28.60
C LEU A 21 -6.16 -11.32 -28.83
N ILE A 22 -6.73 -10.73 -27.78
CA ILE A 22 -7.32 -9.39 -27.85
C ILE A 22 -6.23 -8.35 -28.19
N ASN A 23 -5.06 -8.42 -27.55
CA ASN A 23 -3.94 -7.55 -27.84
C ASN A 23 -3.47 -7.67 -29.30
N SER A 24 -3.39 -8.89 -29.81
CA SER A 24 -3.05 -9.14 -31.21
C SER A 24 -4.09 -8.55 -32.17
N ALA A 25 -5.37 -8.71 -31.87
CA ALA A 25 -6.46 -8.14 -32.66
C ALA A 25 -6.44 -6.60 -32.63
N CYS A 26 -6.24 -5.99 -31.45
CA CYS A 26 -6.09 -4.54 -31.31
C CYS A 26 -4.90 -4.01 -32.13
N TYR A 27 -3.77 -4.72 -32.07
CA TYR A 27 -2.57 -4.35 -32.85
C TYR A 27 -2.81 -4.43 -34.36
N VAL A 28 -3.52 -5.43 -34.85
CA VAL A 28 -3.90 -5.57 -36.28
C VAL A 28 -4.83 -4.42 -36.69
N ILE A 29 -5.82 -4.09 -35.85
CA ILE A 29 -6.71 -2.94 -36.11
C ILE A 29 -5.90 -1.66 -36.24
N GLU A 30 -4.98 -1.40 -35.34
CA GLU A 30 -4.14 -0.21 -35.33
C GLU A 30 -3.23 -0.14 -36.54
N LYS A 31 -2.55 -1.23 -36.93
CA LYS A 31 -1.68 -1.32 -38.10
C LYS A 31 -2.40 -1.18 -39.43
N SER A 32 -3.70 -1.44 -39.44
CA SER A 32 -4.52 -1.32 -40.66
C SER A 32 -4.81 0.14 -41.05
N TYR A 33 -4.44 1.10 -40.20
CA TYR A 33 -4.68 2.53 -40.45
C TYR A 33 -3.37 3.32 -40.31
N PRO A 34 -2.96 4.07 -41.33
CA PRO A 34 -1.80 4.94 -41.26
C PRO A 34 -2.04 6.07 -40.23
N GLU A 35 -0.95 6.59 -39.70
CA GLU A 35 -0.89 7.63 -38.67
C GLU A 35 -1.93 8.74 -38.87
N ASN A 36 -2.73 9.04 -37.84
CA ASN A 36 -3.73 10.12 -37.72
C ASN A 36 -5.21 9.83 -38.01
N LYS A 37 -5.65 8.59 -38.21
CA LYS A 37 -7.10 8.30 -38.33
C LYS A 37 -7.62 7.43 -37.20
N PHE A 38 -7.52 7.93 -35.96
CA PHE A 38 -8.06 7.23 -34.77
C PHE A 38 -9.55 6.90 -34.91
N GLY A 39 -10.35 7.73 -35.59
CA GLY A 39 -11.78 7.48 -35.80
C GLY A 39 -12.10 6.18 -36.56
N ASP A 40 -11.32 5.81 -37.56
CA ASP A 40 -11.52 4.55 -38.29
C ASP A 40 -11.10 3.33 -37.47
N CYS A 41 -10.04 3.46 -36.64
CA CYS A 41 -9.63 2.45 -35.68
C CYS A 41 -10.72 2.23 -34.61
N GLU A 42 -11.36 3.32 -34.17
CA GLU A 42 -12.40 3.28 -33.14
C GLU A 42 -13.62 2.51 -33.62
N GLN A 43 -14.04 2.64 -34.87
CA GLN A 43 -15.17 1.90 -35.43
C GLN A 43 -14.90 0.39 -35.46
N LYS A 44 -13.70 -0.05 -35.85
CA LYS A 44 -13.34 -1.48 -35.81
C LYS A 44 -13.12 -2.01 -34.41
N ALA A 45 -12.52 -1.20 -33.52
CA ALA A 45 -12.41 -1.54 -32.13
C ALA A 45 -13.80 -1.70 -31.47
N PHE A 46 -14.75 -0.83 -31.85
CA PHE A 46 -16.14 -0.96 -31.41
C PHE A 46 -16.81 -2.26 -31.94
N ALA A 47 -16.58 -2.62 -33.20
CA ALA A 47 -17.10 -3.87 -33.76
C ALA A 47 -16.52 -5.10 -33.01
N LEU A 48 -15.21 -5.10 -32.73
CA LEU A 48 -14.57 -6.14 -31.91
C LEU A 48 -15.16 -6.18 -30.50
N LYS A 49 -15.34 -5.02 -29.86
CA LYS A 49 -16.00 -4.91 -28.56
C LYS A 49 -17.40 -5.53 -28.56
N CYS A 50 -18.23 -5.15 -29.53
CA CYS A 50 -19.59 -5.71 -29.67
C CYS A 50 -19.55 -7.23 -29.80
N HIS A 51 -18.64 -7.76 -30.62
CA HIS A 51 -18.46 -9.20 -30.76
C HIS A 51 -18.07 -9.86 -29.43
N LEU A 52 -17.08 -9.31 -28.71
CA LEU A 52 -16.68 -9.83 -27.41
C LEU A 52 -17.82 -9.75 -26.38
N MET A 53 -18.62 -8.70 -26.41
CA MET A 53 -19.79 -8.54 -25.51
C MET A 53 -20.87 -9.58 -25.75
N THR A 54 -20.99 -10.11 -26.95
CA THR A 54 -21.92 -11.23 -27.24
C THR A 54 -21.37 -12.59 -26.80
N MET A 55 -20.05 -12.73 -26.74
CA MET A 55 -19.37 -13.99 -26.45
C MET A 55 -18.97 -14.15 -24.98
N LEU A 56 -18.71 -13.06 -24.28
CA LEU A 56 -18.13 -13.08 -22.94
C LEU A 56 -19.06 -12.41 -21.92
N PRO A 57 -19.22 -13.00 -20.71
CA PRO A 57 -19.98 -12.38 -19.65
C PRO A 57 -19.28 -11.12 -19.12
N ALA A 58 -20.06 -10.13 -18.67
CA ALA A 58 -19.56 -8.85 -18.17
C ALA A 58 -18.47 -8.97 -17.10
N ARG A 59 -18.60 -9.92 -16.17
CA ARG A 59 -17.60 -10.19 -15.12
C ARG A 59 -16.22 -10.59 -15.67
N LEU A 60 -16.17 -11.16 -16.85
CA LEU A 60 -14.89 -11.52 -17.47
C LEU A 60 -14.16 -10.28 -17.97
N PHE A 61 -14.87 -9.22 -18.37
CA PHE A 61 -14.25 -7.93 -18.71
C PHE A 61 -13.57 -7.29 -17.51
N ASP A 62 -14.15 -7.37 -16.30
CA ASP A 62 -13.50 -6.92 -15.07
C ASP A 62 -12.14 -7.61 -14.88
N ILE A 63 -12.11 -8.94 -15.07
CA ILE A 63 -10.89 -9.76 -14.93
C ILE A 63 -9.89 -9.45 -16.04
N LEU A 64 -10.33 -9.38 -17.30
CA LEU A 64 -9.47 -9.06 -18.43
C LEU A 64 -8.86 -7.66 -18.29
N CYS A 65 -9.65 -6.69 -17.82
CA CYS A 65 -9.19 -5.34 -17.59
C CYS A 65 -8.14 -5.26 -16.44
N LEU A 66 -8.28 -6.08 -15.41
CA LEU A 66 -7.31 -6.18 -14.32
C LEU A 66 -6.01 -6.86 -14.77
N GLU A 67 -6.11 -7.94 -15.53
CA GLU A 67 -4.94 -8.73 -15.95
C GLU A 67 -4.19 -8.12 -17.15
N ARG A 68 -4.76 -7.13 -17.87
CA ARG A 68 -4.08 -6.46 -18.99
C ARG A 68 -2.77 -5.79 -18.59
N THR A 69 -2.63 -5.42 -17.30
CA THR A 69 -1.41 -4.84 -16.74
C THR A 69 -0.21 -5.78 -16.80
N CYS A 70 -0.46 -7.09 -16.84
CA CYS A 70 0.59 -8.11 -16.88
C CYS A 70 1.09 -8.42 -18.30
N CYS A 71 0.43 -7.90 -19.33
CA CYS A 71 0.74 -8.19 -20.73
C CYS A 71 1.40 -6.96 -21.39
N GLN A 72 2.56 -7.16 -21.99
CA GLN A 72 3.27 -6.11 -22.73
C GLN A 72 2.49 -5.80 -24.03
N TYR A 73 1.49 -4.92 -23.94
CA TYR A 73 0.86 -4.36 -25.13
C TYR A 73 1.74 -3.26 -25.73
N ARG A 74 2.05 -3.34 -27.03
CA ARG A 74 2.94 -2.41 -27.74
C ARG A 74 2.19 -1.41 -28.60
N GLY A 75 0.85 -1.48 -28.65
CA GLY A 75 0.01 -0.58 -29.45
C GLY A 75 -0.56 0.58 -28.65
N ASP A 76 -1.51 1.30 -29.24
CA ASP A 76 -2.22 2.40 -28.60
C ASP A 76 -3.13 1.90 -27.48
N PRO A 77 -2.89 2.24 -26.21
CA PRO A 77 -3.69 1.77 -25.10
C PRO A 77 -5.17 2.18 -25.17
N ARG A 78 -5.50 3.24 -25.96
CA ARG A 78 -6.89 3.67 -26.17
C ARG A 78 -7.71 2.61 -26.91
N VAL A 79 -7.12 1.97 -27.93
CA VAL A 79 -7.79 0.89 -28.69
C VAL A 79 -8.07 -0.31 -27.79
N GLN A 80 -7.07 -0.76 -27.05
CA GLN A 80 -7.21 -1.86 -26.10
C GLN A 80 -8.27 -1.55 -25.06
N LEU A 81 -8.23 -0.37 -24.47
CA LEU A 81 -9.16 0.03 -23.41
C LEU A 81 -10.58 0.12 -23.95
N HIS A 82 -10.76 0.70 -25.16
CA HIS A 82 -12.06 0.78 -25.80
C HIS A 82 -12.69 -0.61 -26.01
N VAL A 83 -11.89 -1.59 -26.41
CA VAL A 83 -12.33 -2.99 -26.61
C VAL A 83 -12.67 -3.67 -25.28
N LEU A 84 -11.88 -3.46 -24.23
CA LEU A 84 -12.02 -4.13 -22.93
C LEU A 84 -13.04 -3.47 -21.99
N THR A 85 -13.57 -2.29 -22.30
CA THR A 85 -14.59 -1.64 -21.48
C THR A 85 -15.98 -2.20 -21.76
N HIS A 86 -16.73 -2.56 -20.71
CA HIS A 86 -18.10 -3.05 -20.81
C HIS A 86 -19.04 -2.19 -19.94
N PRO A 87 -20.23 -1.79 -20.40
CA PRO A 87 -21.17 -0.94 -19.63
C PRO A 87 -21.55 -1.51 -18.25
N ASN A 88 -21.63 -2.82 -18.15
CA ASN A 88 -21.96 -3.52 -16.89
C ASN A 88 -20.74 -3.89 -16.06
N MET A 89 -19.57 -3.30 -16.30
CA MET A 89 -18.40 -3.50 -15.44
C MET A 89 -18.70 -3.03 -14.01
N THR A 90 -18.18 -3.79 -13.06
CA THR A 90 -18.27 -3.44 -11.63
C THR A 90 -16.93 -2.95 -11.09
N VAL A 91 -15.82 -3.33 -11.72
CA VAL A 91 -14.47 -2.96 -11.29
C VAL A 91 -13.68 -2.42 -12.48
N PHE A 92 -13.22 -1.20 -12.35
CA PHE A 92 -12.27 -0.61 -13.29
C PHE A 92 -11.02 -0.13 -12.57
N ARG A 93 -9.85 -0.64 -13.00
CA ARG A 93 -8.55 -0.18 -12.50
C ARG A 93 -7.65 0.20 -13.66
N LYS A 94 -7.21 1.45 -13.62
CA LYS A 94 -6.24 2.00 -14.55
C LYS A 94 -4.88 1.32 -14.39
N CYS A 95 -4.20 1.02 -15.48
CA CYS A 95 -2.80 0.58 -15.47
C CYS A 95 -1.85 1.69 -15.93
N ASP A 96 -0.54 1.48 -15.78
CA ASP A 96 0.47 2.48 -16.17
C ASP A 96 0.48 2.78 -17.66
N LEU A 97 0.03 1.85 -18.51
CA LEU A 97 -0.12 2.05 -19.95
C LEU A 97 -1.15 3.15 -20.29
N ASP A 98 -2.10 3.40 -19.37
CA ASP A 98 -3.17 4.37 -19.59
C ASP A 98 -2.74 5.82 -19.32
N ASN A 99 -1.50 6.06 -18.90
CA ASN A 99 -1.01 7.40 -18.58
C ASN A 99 -1.05 8.39 -19.76
N GLY A 100 -0.96 7.89 -20.99
CA GLY A 100 -1.05 8.69 -22.22
C GLY A 100 -2.47 8.90 -22.75
N ILE A 101 -3.49 8.35 -22.09
CA ILE A 101 -4.88 8.46 -22.56
C ILE A 101 -5.41 9.87 -22.25
N PRO A 102 -5.88 10.60 -23.27
CA PRO A 102 -6.34 11.97 -23.08
C PRO A 102 -7.64 12.05 -22.30
N GLN A 103 -7.85 13.17 -21.61
CA GLN A 103 -9.00 13.39 -20.72
C GLN A 103 -10.35 13.19 -21.44
N HIS A 104 -10.48 13.64 -22.69
CA HIS A 104 -11.75 13.52 -23.42
C HIS A 104 -12.21 12.06 -23.58
N PHE A 105 -11.29 11.10 -23.67
CA PHE A 105 -11.64 9.68 -23.70
C PHE A 105 -12.38 9.25 -22.44
N TRP A 106 -11.92 9.70 -21.29
CA TRP A 106 -12.56 9.40 -20.00
C TRP A 106 -13.93 10.05 -19.89
N ILE A 107 -14.04 11.31 -20.30
CA ILE A 107 -15.29 12.08 -20.33
C ILE A 107 -16.35 11.39 -21.21
N GLN A 108 -15.95 10.83 -22.34
CA GLN A 108 -16.88 10.14 -23.24
C GLN A 108 -17.30 8.75 -22.74
N ASN A 109 -16.43 8.03 -22.06
CA ASN A 109 -16.68 6.64 -21.71
C ASN A 109 -17.26 6.43 -20.31
N LEU A 110 -16.87 7.26 -19.31
CA LEU A 110 -17.33 7.13 -17.94
C LEU A 110 -18.86 7.19 -17.75
N PRO A 111 -19.61 7.98 -18.50
CA PRO A 111 -21.08 8.01 -18.38
C PRO A 111 -21.75 6.64 -18.62
N ASN A 112 -21.09 5.76 -19.35
CA ASN A 112 -21.60 4.43 -19.67
C ASN A 112 -21.43 3.42 -18.53
N PHE A 113 -20.61 3.71 -17.49
CA PHE A 113 -20.28 2.78 -16.43
C PHE A 113 -21.18 2.95 -15.20
N THR A 114 -22.47 2.78 -15.37
CA THR A 114 -23.46 3.00 -14.31
C THR A 114 -23.45 1.95 -13.19
N ARG A 115 -22.74 0.84 -13.37
CA ARG A 115 -22.66 -0.28 -12.42
C ARG A 115 -21.32 -0.40 -11.70
N LEU A 116 -20.43 0.57 -11.85
CA LEU A 116 -19.14 0.55 -11.16
C LEU A 116 -19.32 0.58 -9.64
N VAL A 117 -18.59 -0.30 -8.98
CA VAL A 117 -18.43 -0.39 -7.53
C VAL A 117 -17.02 0.08 -7.13
N VAL A 118 -16.01 -0.24 -7.96
CA VAL A 118 -14.61 0.14 -7.75
C VAL A 118 -14.09 0.90 -8.97
N LEU A 119 -13.56 2.10 -8.76
CA LEU A 119 -12.97 2.94 -9.79
C LEU A 119 -11.56 3.42 -9.37
N ASP A 120 -10.55 3.05 -10.15
CA ASP A 120 -9.18 3.52 -9.97
C ASP A 120 -8.76 4.32 -11.22
N LEU A 121 -8.64 5.65 -11.04
CA LEU A 121 -8.27 6.63 -12.08
C LEU A 121 -6.99 7.40 -11.70
N LYS A 122 -5.96 6.70 -11.23
CA LYS A 122 -4.66 7.34 -10.91
C LYS A 122 -4.18 8.21 -12.08
N PHE A 123 -3.70 9.41 -11.77
CA PHE A 123 -3.04 10.37 -12.68
C PHE A 123 -3.92 11.09 -13.73
N VAL A 124 -5.21 10.74 -13.89
CA VAL A 124 -6.05 11.37 -14.96
C VAL A 124 -7.25 12.14 -14.43
N CYS A 125 -7.43 12.19 -13.12
CA CYS A 125 -8.64 12.74 -12.52
C CYS A 125 -8.66 14.28 -12.54
N THR A 126 -9.81 14.84 -12.93
CA THR A 126 -10.09 16.28 -12.95
C THR A 126 -11.47 16.52 -12.31
N ASP A 127 -11.78 17.76 -11.95
CA ASP A 127 -13.11 18.12 -11.43
C ASP A 127 -14.23 17.72 -12.40
N GLU A 128 -14.03 17.88 -13.70
CA GLU A 128 -14.99 17.49 -14.74
C GLU A 128 -15.22 15.97 -14.75
N ILE A 129 -14.14 15.17 -14.64
CA ILE A 129 -14.24 13.70 -14.53
C ILE A 129 -14.99 13.32 -13.26
N LEU A 130 -14.68 13.97 -12.13
CA LEU A 130 -15.37 13.71 -10.86
C LEU A 130 -16.85 14.10 -10.92
N GLN A 131 -17.22 15.16 -11.64
CA GLN A 131 -18.60 15.53 -11.87
C GLN A 131 -19.35 14.43 -12.63
N ILE A 132 -18.75 13.87 -13.68
CA ILE A 132 -19.33 12.76 -14.44
C ILE A 132 -19.49 11.53 -13.56
N VAL A 133 -18.45 11.19 -12.80
CA VAL A 133 -18.48 10.05 -11.88
C VAL A 133 -19.56 10.22 -10.81
N GLY A 134 -19.61 11.39 -10.16
CA GLY A 134 -20.61 11.70 -9.13
C GLY A 134 -22.04 11.73 -9.63
N THR A 135 -22.25 11.91 -10.94
CA THR A 135 -23.57 11.92 -11.57
C THR A 135 -24.00 10.54 -12.06
N ASN A 136 -23.07 9.73 -12.60
CA ASN A 136 -23.42 8.51 -13.33
C ASN A 136 -23.07 7.22 -12.58
N CYS A 137 -22.09 7.23 -11.67
CA CYS A 137 -21.58 6.03 -11.03
C CYS A 137 -22.05 5.91 -9.57
N LEU A 138 -23.35 6.01 -9.33
CA LEU A 138 -23.91 6.12 -7.97
C LEU A 138 -23.76 4.88 -7.08
N LEU A 139 -23.31 3.73 -7.65
CA LEU A 139 -23.06 2.51 -6.91
C LEU A 139 -21.62 2.38 -6.40
N LEU A 140 -20.78 3.41 -6.61
CA LEU A 140 -19.38 3.36 -6.20
C LEU A 140 -19.22 3.27 -4.68
N GLU A 141 -18.44 2.27 -4.27
CA GLU A 141 -17.96 2.06 -2.91
C GLU A 141 -16.50 2.44 -2.73
N GLU A 142 -15.69 2.34 -3.81
CA GLU A 142 -14.25 2.64 -3.76
C GLU A 142 -13.84 3.54 -4.94
N ILE A 143 -13.19 4.64 -4.63
CA ILE A 143 -12.53 5.52 -5.62
C ILE A 143 -11.07 5.71 -5.24
N ASN A 144 -10.19 5.50 -6.20
CA ASN A 144 -8.76 5.81 -6.10
C ASN A 144 -8.37 6.79 -7.21
N ILE A 145 -8.03 8.01 -6.81
CA ILE A 145 -7.61 9.11 -7.70
C ILE A 145 -6.24 9.67 -7.29
N VAL A 146 -5.41 8.83 -6.64
CA VAL A 146 -4.06 9.20 -6.22
C VAL A 146 -3.19 9.53 -7.41
N SER A 147 -2.59 10.70 -7.41
CA SER A 147 -1.59 11.12 -8.39
C SER A 147 -0.19 11.03 -7.77
N LYS A 148 0.43 9.85 -7.80
CA LYS A 148 1.87 9.74 -7.50
C LYS A 148 2.66 10.34 -8.65
N VAL A 149 3.19 11.52 -8.45
CA VAL A 149 4.34 12.00 -9.23
C VAL A 149 5.58 11.38 -8.60
N ASP A 150 6.00 10.24 -9.11
CA ASP A 150 7.39 9.85 -8.95
C ASP A 150 8.22 10.93 -9.63
N ILE A 151 8.94 11.71 -8.80
CA ILE A 151 9.85 12.78 -9.23
C ILE A 151 11.09 12.15 -9.88
N CYS A 152 10.93 11.17 -10.73
CA CYS A 152 11.98 10.63 -11.58
C CYS A 152 12.10 11.48 -12.84
N LYS A 153 12.86 12.54 -12.71
CA LYS A 153 13.86 13.14 -13.63
C LYS A 153 13.50 13.51 -15.08
N SER A 154 12.33 13.25 -15.68
CA SER A 154 12.22 13.46 -17.13
C SER A 154 10.99 14.20 -17.69
N LEU A 155 10.09 14.70 -16.84
CA LEU A 155 8.85 15.28 -17.37
C LEU A 155 8.57 16.70 -16.84
N ILE A 156 9.34 17.65 -17.34
CA ILE A 156 9.05 19.10 -17.18
C ILE A 156 7.62 19.45 -17.70
N ASN A 157 7.05 18.64 -18.56
CA ASN A 157 5.72 18.84 -19.16
C ASN A 157 4.56 18.14 -18.43
N ALA A 158 4.81 17.19 -17.52
CA ALA A 158 3.74 16.52 -16.76
C ALA A 158 3.15 17.39 -15.62
N SER A 159 3.82 18.47 -15.26
CA SER A 159 3.38 19.40 -14.20
C SER A 159 2.06 20.13 -14.50
N VAL A 160 1.56 20.09 -15.73
CA VAL A 160 0.32 20.76 -16.15
C VAL A 160 -0.93 19.92 -15.89
N LEU A 161 -0.83 18.59 -15.84
CA LEU A 161 -1.99 17.69 -15.76
C LEU A 161 -2.46 17.38 -14.32
N ILE A 162 -1.65 17.65 -13.30
CA ILE A 162 -1.88 17.17 -11.92
C ILE A 162 -2.71 18.14 -11.05
N ARG A 163 -3.15 19.28 -11.59
CA ARG A 163 -3.69 20.41 -10.82
C ARG A 163 -5.22 20.50 -10.83
N ASN A 164 -5.95 19.43 -11.08
CA ASN A 164 -7.32 19.57 -11.56
C ASN A 164 -8.40 19.06 -10.61
N VAL A 165 -8.07 18.65 -9.38
CA VAL A 165 -9.06 18.31 -8.35
C VAL A 165 -9.10 19.42 -7.32
N SER A 166 -10.26 20.02 -7.17
CA SER A 166 -10.57 21.08 -6.20
C SER A 166 -11.77 20.68 -5.35
N ASP A 167 -12.21 21.59 -4.48
CA ASP A 167 -13.44 21.40 -3.72
C ASP A 167 -14.67 21.15 -4.62
N ALA A 168 -14.70 21.70 -5.84
CA ALA A 168 -15.78 21.44 -6.79
C ALA A 168 -15.89 19.95 -7.18
N GLY A 169 -14.75 19.29 -7.41
CA GLY A 169 -14.72 17.85 -7.61
C GLY A 169 -15.16 17.07 -6.38
N LEU A 170 -14.78 17.50 -5.18
CA LEU A 170 -15.24 16.88 -3.93
C LEU A 170 -16.75 17.02 -3.73
N TYR A 171 -17.34 18.18 -4.06
CA TYR A 171 -18.79 18.36 -4.03
C TYR A 171 -19.51 17.35 -4.94
N SER A 172 -18.92 17.05 -6.08
CA SER A 172 -19.49 16.06 -6.99
C SER A 172 -19.42 14.64 -6.43
N ILE A 173 -18.32 14.27 -5.76
CA ILE A 173 -18.15 12.98 -5.07
C ILE A 173 -19.14 12.85 -3.90
N ALA A 174 -19.51 13.92 -3.24
CA ALA A 174 -20.46 13.90 -2.11
C ALA A 174 -21.82 13.29 -2.47
N ASN A 175 -22.16 13.18 -3.76
CA ASN A 175 -23.36 12.47 -4.23
C ASN A 175 -23.23 10.93 -4.15
N LEU A 176 -22.05 10.40 -4.00
CA LEU A 176 -21.77 8.95 -3.97
C LEU A 176 -22.05 8.39 -2.57
N LYS A 177 -23.32 8.33 -2.17
CA LYS A 177 -23.71 7.99 -0.79
C LYS A 177 -23.32 6.57 -0.34
N GLN A 178 -22.91 5.67 -1.26
CA GLN A 178 -22.41 4.34 -0.95
C GLN A 178 -20.89 4.31 -0.77
N LEU A 179 -20.19 5.43 -0.94
CA LEU A 179 -18.74 5.48 -0.91
C LEU A 179 -18.18 5.15 0.48
N ARG A 180 -17.30 4.15 0.51
CA ARG A 180 -16.63 3.66 1.72
C ARG A 180 -15.15 4.00 1.74
N ILE A 181 -14.51 3.97 0.57
CA ILE A 181 -13.07 4.21 0.45
C ILE A 181 -12.83 5.29 -0.60
N LEU A 182 -12.18 6.36 -0.19
CA LEU A 182 -11.68 7.40 -1.07
C LEU A 182 -10.18 7.58 -0.85
N ALA A 183 -9.40 7.33 -1.89
CA ALA A 183 -7.97 7.62 -1.92
C ALA A 183 -7.69 8.73 -2.93
N MET A 184 -7.09 9.81 -2.50
CA MET A 184 -6.66 10.92 -3.35
C MET A 184 -5.34 11.50 -2.83
N ASP A 185 -4.54 12.03 -3.72
CA ASP A 185 -3.32 12.73 -3.36
C ASP A 185 -3.25 14.04 -4.18
N PRO A 186 -3.71 15.14 -3.61
CA PRO A 186 -3.54 16.44 -4.24
C PRO A 186 -2.03 16.78 -4.25
N PRO A 187 -1.53 17.44 -5.30
CA PRO A 187 -0.10 17.71 -5.47
C PRO A 187 0.45 18.60 -4.33
N ARG A 188 1.56 18.17 -3.74
CA ARG A 188 2.32 18.89 -2.71
C ARG A 188 3.05 20.11 -3.30
N ASN A 189 2.38 21.06 -3.87
CA ASN A 189 3.07 22.21 -4.44
C ASN A 189 2.60 23.51 -3.77
N GLU A 190 3.47 24.14 -2.99
CA GLU A 190 3.23 25.46 -2.36
C GLU A 190 2.79 26.53 -3.39
N ARG A 191 3.17 26.36 -4.66
CA ARG A 191 2.71 27.23 -5.75
C ARG A 191 1.25 26.96 -6.18
N ALA A 192 0.70 25.78 -5.93
CA ALA A 192 -0.69 25.46 -6.26
C ALA A 192 -1.67 26.12 -5.28
N SER A 193 -1.27 26.33 -4.03
CA SER A 193 -2.07 27.04 -3.04
C SER A 193 -2.35 28.50 -3.41
N ARG A 194 -1.46 29.12 -4.21
CA ARG A 194 -1.64 30.50 -4.71
C ARG A 194 -2.63 30.64 -5.84
N VAL A 195 -3.07 29.53 -6.46
CA VAL A 195 -3.94 29.55 -7.64
C VAL A 195 -5.39 29.13 -7.32
N GLY A 196 -5.71 28.85 -6.03
CA GLY A 196 -7.07 28.50 -5.59
C GLY A 196 -7.64 27.17 -6.11
N ARG A 197 -6.76 26.29 -6.64
CA ARG A 197 -7.13 24.97 -7.17
C ARG A 197 -6.57 23.85 -6.30
N CYS A 198 -6.93 23.86 -5.03
CA CYS A 198 -6.56 22.79 -4.11
C CYS A 198 -7.76 22.39 -3.27
N VAL A 199 -7.71 21.19 -2.76
CA VAL A 199 -8.66 20.72 -1.77
C VAL A 199 -8.45 21.51 -0.47
N SER A 200 -9.49 22.17 0.00
CA SER A 200 -9.46 22.94 1.24
C SER A 200 -9.88 22.08 2.45
N GLN A 201 -9.58 22.58 3.64
CA GLN A 201 -10.10 21.98 4.87
C GLN A 201 -11.65 21.95 4.88
N ALA A 202 -12.28 22.99 4.36
CA ALA A 202 -13.74 23.07 4.25
C ALA A 202 -14.30 21.99 3.30
N GLY A 203 -13.63 21.75 2.17
CA GLY A 203 -13.98 20.68 1.23
C GLY A 203 -13.88 19.30 1.87
N ILE A 204 -12.83 19.04 2.67
CA ILE A 204 -12.68 17.77 3.40
C ILE A 204 -13.79 17.61 4.46
N ILE A 205 -14.07 18.65 5.24
CA ILE A 205 -15.11 18.61 6.27
C ILE A 205 -16.48 18.34 5.64
N MET A 206 -16.82 19.05 4.57
CA MET A 206 -18.03 18.83 3.81
C MET A 206 -18.12 17.38 3.32
N LEU A 207 -17.05 16.87 2.70
CA LEU A 207 -17.01 15.51 2.16
C LEU A 207 -17.29 14.45 3.25
N VAL A 208 -16.57 14.51 4.40
CA VAL A 208 -16.78 13.52 5.47
C VAL A 208 -18.15 13.65 6.13
N SER A 209 -18.75 14.84 6.14
CA SER A 209 -20.10 15.08 6.67
C SER A 209 -21.18 14.53 5.74
N GLU A 210 -20.97 14.57 4.42
CA GLU A 210 -21.93 14.16 3.41
C GLU A 210 -21.89 12.66 3.08
N LEU A 211 -20.81 11.97 3.42
CA LEU A 211 -20.60 10.56 3.12
C LEU A 211 -20.77 9.68 4.36
N PRO A 212 -21.99 9.20 4.67
CA PRO A 212 -22.30 8.53 5.94
C PRO A 212 -21.59 7.17 6.10
N TYR A 213 -21.19 6.53 5.00
CA TYR A 213 -20.53 5.22 5.01
C TYR A 213 -19.02 5.29 4.77
N LEU A 214 -18.43 6.49 4.73
CA LEU A 214 -16.99 6.64 4.47
C LEU A 214 -16.19 6.08 5.64
N GLU A 215 -15.54 4.93 5.39
CA GLU A 215 -14.71 4.22 6.37
C GLU A 215 -13.23 4.59 6.26
N GLU A 216 -12.76 4.90 5.05
CA GLU A 216 -11.36 5.23 4.78
C GLU A 216 -11.24 6.43 3.85
N LEU A 217 -10.56 7.45 4.33
CA LEU A 217 -10.16 8.62 3.55
C LEU A 217 -8.64 8.71 3.56
N ARG A 218 -8.01 8.53 2.40
CA ARG A 218 -6.56 8.64 2.20
C ARG A 218 -6.27 9.89 1.39
N ILE A 219 -5.69 10.89 2.03
CA ILE A 219 -5.18 12.10 1.37
C ILE A 219 -3.75 12.28 1.85
N GLU A 220 -2.76 11.80 1.09
CA GLU A 220 -1.35 11.78 1.54
C GLU A 220 -0.79 13.18 1.84
N SER A 221 -1.29 14.21 1.15
CA SER A 221 -0.82 15.60 1.30
C SER A 221 -1.55 16.38 2.38
N CYS A 222 -2.61 15.85 2.98
CA CYS A 222 -3.43 16.53 3.97
C CYS A 222 -3.46 15.75 5.29
N ASP A 223 -3.30 16.47 6.38
CA ASP A 223 -3.55 15.94 7.71
C ASP A 223 -5.04 16.01 8.03
N ILE A 224 -5.75 14.93 7.73
CA ILE A 224 -7.19 14.80 7.97
C ILE A 224 -7.47 14.91 9.47
N GLY A 225 -6.64 14.27 10.30
CA GLY A 225 -6.77 14.33 11.74
C GLY A 225 -6.68 15.76 12.25
N ALA A 226 -5.67 16.53 11.83
CA ALA A 226 -5.53 17.93 12.19
C ALA A 226 -6.72 18.77 11.67
N THR A 227 -7.19 18.51 10.45
CA THR A 227 -8.38 19.18 9.88
C THR A 227 -9.61 18.95 10.75
N LEU A 228 -9.86 17.70 11.16
CA LEU A 228 -11.00 17.36 12.04
C LEU A 228 -10.84 17.99 13.44
N ILE A 229 -9.63 18.01 13.97
CA ILE A 229 -9.32 18.59 15.29
C ILE A 229 -9.55 20.10 15.30
N THR A 230 -9.13 20.80 14.25
CA THR A 230 -9.17 22.27 14.18
C THR A 230 -10.52 22.81 13.76
N THR A 231 -11.43 21.99 13.23
CA THR A 231 -12.76 22.47 12.83
C THR A 231 -13.55 22.95 14.02
N VAL A 232 -14.23 24.08 13.84
CA VAL A 232 -15.15 24.67 14.82
C VAL A 232 -16.56 24.09 14.67
N VAL A 233 -16.86 23.48 13.52
CA VAL A 233 -18.17 22.87 13.24
C VAL A 233 -18.33 21.61 14.10
N ASP A 234 -19.49 21.47 14.74
CA ASP A 234 -19.83 20.26 15.46
C ASP A 234 -20.19 19.17 14.42
N ILE A 235 -19.17 18.35 14.13
CA ILE A 235 -19.32 17.21 13.23
C ILE A 235 -19.80 16.04 14.09
N GLY A 236 -20.92 15.44 13.72
CA GLY A 236 -21.43 14.22 14.34
C GLY A 236 -20.45 13.05 14.22
N PRO A 237 -20.76 11.91 14.84
CA PRO A 237 -19.87 10.76 14.78
C PRO A 237 -19.71 10.28 13.34
N LEU A 238 -18.45 10.17 12.90
CA LEU A 238 -18.07 9.71 11.57
C LEU A 238 -17.87 8.20 11.55
N SER A 239 -18.15 7.57 10.41
CA SER A 239 -17.95 6.14 10.18
C SER A 239 -16.48 5.76 9.92
N LEU A 240 -15.56 6.71 9.98
CA LEU A 240 -14.15 6.50 9.70
C LEU A 240 -13.55 5.42 10.59
N ARG A 241 -12.95 4.42 9.96
CA ARG A 241 -12.25 3.30 10.62
C ARG A 241 -10.75 3.43 10.53
N LYS A 242 -10.26 4.24 9.60
CA LYS A 242 -8.83 4.46 9.38
C LYS A 242 -8.53 5.94 9.24
N LEU A 243 -7.50 6.38 9.95
CA LEU A 243 -7.12 7.78 9.97
C LEU A 243 -5.61 7.96 10.18
N ASN A 244 -5.06 8.94 9.46
CA ASN A 244 -3.73 9.47 9.70
C ASN A 244 -3.86 10.83 10.37
N CYS A 245 -3.05 11.09 11.38
CA CYS A 245 -3.00 12.35 12.10
C CYS A 245 -1.54 12.78 12.33
N HIS A 246 -1.16 13.93 11.80
CA HIS A 246 0.15 14.52 12.03
C HIS A 246 0.01 15.66 13.04
N PHE A 247 1.00 15.84 13.89
CA PHE A 247 1.08 16.95 14.87
C PHE A 247 -0.11 17.06 15.84
N ALA A 248 -0.81 15.96 16.12
CA ALA A 248 -1.92 15.97 17.07
C ALA A 248 -1.44 16.34 18.48
N SER A 249 -2.22 17.19 19.18
CA SER A 249 -2.11 17.36 20.63
C SER A 249 -2.95 16.32 21.38
N ALA A 250 -2.73 16.18 22.68
CA ALA A 250 -3.56 15.29 23.51
C ALA A 250 -5.04 15.66 23.48
N ASP A 251 -5.38 16.95 23.54
CA ASP A 251 -6.75 17.43 23.41
C ASP A 251 -7.31 17.17 22.00
N GLY A 252 -6.44 17.30 20.98
CA GLY A 252 -6.80 16.93 19.61
C GLY A 252 -7.16 15.47 19.49
N ILE A 253 -6.37 14.57 20.03
CA ILE A 253 -6.67 13.13 20.05
C ILE A 253 -7.97 12.86 20.83
N LYS A 254 -8.21 13.50 21.97
CA LYS A 254 -9.46 13.41 22.71
C LYS A 254 -10.68 13.81 21.87
N LYS A 255 -10.56 14.93 21.13
CA LYS A 255 -11.61 15.38 20.20
C LYS A 255 -11.81 14.36 19.06
N LEU A 256 -10.72 13.85 18.48
CA LEU A 256 -10.75 12.87 17.40
C LEU A 256 -11.45 11.57 17.80
N ILE A 257 -11.17 11.05 19.01
CA ILE A 257 -11.83 9.87 19.57
C ILE A 257 -13.35 10.07 19.64
N LYS A 258 -13.80 11.28 20.04
CA LYS A 258 -15.22 11.60 20.12
C LYS A 258 -15.87 11.66 18.73
N ILE A 259 -15.18 12.24 17.73
CA ILE A 259 -15.68 12.38 16.36
C ILE A 259 -15.66 11.04 15.61
N CYS A 260 -14.62 10.19 15.84
CA CYS A 260 -14.41 8.93 15.13
C CYS A 260 -14.48 7.71 16.10
N PRO A 261 -15.64 7.39 16.66
CA PRO A 261 -15.75 6.31 17.67
C PRO A 261 -15.55 4.91 17.11
N TYR A 262 -15.59 4.74 15.78
CA TYR A 262 -15.44 3.44 15.11
C TYR A 262 -14.02 3.18 14.61
N LEU A 263 -13.05 4.02 14.99
CA LEU A 263 -11.68 3.94 14.53
C LEU A 263 -11.02 2.62 14.93
N LYS A 264 -10.41 1.95 13.94
CA LYS A 264 -9.68 0.69 14.10
C LYS A 264 -8.21 0.80 13.74
N GLU A 265 -7.88 1.71 12.84
CA GLU A 265 -6.52 1.95 12.38
C GLU A 265 -6.17 3.43 12.57
N LEU A 266 -5.14 3.68 13.34
CA LEU A 266 -4.67 5.03 13.63
C LEU A 266 -3.16 5.12 13.38
N SER A 267 -2.77 6.10 12.55
CA SER A 267 -1.39 6.48 12.37
C SER A 267 -1.18 7.89 12.93
N VAL A 268 -0.24 8.03 13.85
CA VAL A 268 0.10 9.31 14.46
C VAL A 268 1.57 9.63 14.21
N THR A 269 1.82 10.80 13.63
CA THR A 269 3.18 11.34 13.46
C THR A 269 3.34 12.59 14.31
N HIS A 270 4.36 12.64 15.19
CA HIS A 270 4.55 13.75 16.09
C HIS A 270 6.02 14.13 16.22
N LEU A 271 6.41 15.19 15.54
CA LEU A 271 7.81 15.66 15.49
C LEU A 271 8.26 16.42 16.75
N SER A 272 7.32 17.00 17.54
CA SER A 272 7.68 17.73 18.74
C SER A 272 7.95 16.79 19.91
N ALA A 273 8.95 17.10 20.73
CA ALA A 273 9.27 16.33 21.93
C ALA A 273 8.19 16.43 23.02
N HIS A 274 7.37 17.50 22.99
CA HIS A 274 6.37 17.76 24.03
C HIS A 274 5.06 17.02 23.75
N ASN A 275 4.39 16.55 24.79
CA ASN A 275 3.04 15.96 24.75
C ASN A 275 2.90 14.53 24.18
N LYS A 276 3.97 13.83 23.78
CA LYS A 276 3.87 12.46 23.26
C LYS A 276 3.24 11.51 24.27
N ASP A 277 3.63 11.60 25.54
CA ASP A 277 3.09 10.77 26.62
C ASP A 277 1.61 11.08 26.90
N ALA A 278 1.21 12.35 26.88
CA ALA A 278 -0.19 12.73 27.03
C ALA A 278 -1.09 12.17 25.92
N ILE A 279 -0.57 12.06 24.69
CA ILE A 279 -1.28 11.40 23.56
C ILE A 279 -1.50 9.92 23.89
N MET A 280 -0.46 9.21 24.38
CA MET A 280 -0.55 7.80 24.73
C MET A 280 -1.56 7.57 25.88
N ASP A 281 -1.55 8.46 26.87
CA ASP A 281 -2.49 8.40 28.00
C ASP A 281 -3.94 8.62 27.53
N GLN A 282 -4.20 9.57 26.59
CA GLN A 282 -5.54 9.73 26.00
C GLN A 282 -6.00 8.48 25.21
N LEU A 283 -5.10 7.85 24.46
CA LEU A 283 -5.42 6.62 23.74
C LEU A 283 -5.68 5.45 24.72
N SER A 284 -4.95 5.37 25.85
CA SER A 284 -5.08 4.30 26.82
C SER A 284 -6.45 4.32 27.50
N VAL A 285 -6.98 5.50 27.84
CA VAL A 285 -8.28 5.67 28.52
C VAL A 285 -9.47 5.68 27.54
N SER A 286 -9.24 5.69 26.23
CA SER A 286 -10.30 5.70 25.22
C SER A 286 -11.04 4.36 25.15
N ASP A 287 -12.27 4.37 24.58
CA ASP A 287 -13.02 3.15 24.27
C ASP A 287 -12.63 2.51 22.92
N LEU A 288 -11.68 3.11 22.20
CA LEU A 288 -11.22 2.59 20.93
C LEU A 288 -10.60 1.21 21.06
N ARG A 289 -10.97 0.31 20.15
CA ARG A 289 -10.36 -1.03 19.99
C ARG A 289 -9.52 -1.03 18.72
N LEU A 290 -8.36 -0.39 18.81
CA LEU A 290 -7.46 -0.30 17.67
C LEU A 290 -6.89 -1.67 17.34
N THR A 291 -7.00 -2.05 16.07
CA THR A 291 -6.36 -3.26 15.53
C THR A 291 -5.01 -2.93 14.89
N ARG A 292 -4.82 -1.67 14.49
CA ARG A 292 -3.58 -1.14 13.95
C ARG A 292 -3.23 0.20 14.58
N LEU A 293 -1.99 0.31 15.06
CA LEU A 293 -1.42 1.54 15.60
C LEU A 293 -0.03 1.75 14.99
N ASP A 294 0.11 2.83 14.21
CA ASP A 294 1.37 3.25 13.62
C ASP A 294 1.79 4.58 14.29
N LEU A 295 2.95 4.61 14.89
CA LEU A 295 3.48 5.77 15.61
C LEU A 295 4.83 6.18 15.04
N SER A 296 4.98 7.45 14.63
CA SER A 296 6.23 7.98 14.09
C SER A 296 6.79 9.05 15.01
N PHE A 297 8.08 8.96 15.32
CA PHE A 297 8.81 9.83 16.25
C PHE A 297 8.37 9.69 17.72
N PHE A 298 7.81 8.57 18.09
CA PHE A 298 7.49 8.23 19.48
C PHE A 298 8.59 7.37 20.10
N SER A 299 8.91 7.64 21.36
CA SER A 299 9.79 6.80 22.16
C SER A 299 8.99 5.76 22.97
N TYR A 300 9.63 4.66 23.33
CA TYR A 300 9.03 3.69 24.21
C TYR A 300 9.12 4.17 25.66
N SER A 301 8.05 4.81 26.14
CA SER A 301 7.94 5.40 27.48
C SER A 301 7.02 4.59 28.38
N GLU A 302 6.93 4.99 29.67
CA GLU A 302 5.96 4.40 30.60
C GLU A 302 4.51 4.59 30.13
N SER A 303 4.18 5.72 29.48
CA SER A 303 2.86 5.97 28.92
C SER A 303 2.58 5.01 27.76
N MET A 304 3.58 4.73 26.91
CA MET A 304 3.48 3.68 25.87
C MET A 304 3.25 2.31 26.51
N GLN A 305 3.97 1.96 27.56
CA GLN A 305 3.80 0.70 28.27
C GLN A 305 2.38 0.57 28.85
N ARG A 306 1.86 1.62 29.47
CA ARG A 306 0.47 1.65 29.96
C ARG A 306 -0.54 1.47 28.81
N LEU A 307 -0.37 2.16 27.71
CA LEU A 307 -1.22 2.00 26.53
C LEU A 307 -1.24 0.56 26.06
N LEU A 308 -0.07 -0.06 25.88
CA LEU A 308 0.03 -1.44 25.42
C LEU A 308 -0.53 -2.44 26.43
N ALA A 309 -0.35 -2.20 27.75
CA ALA A 309 -0.94 -3.05 28.80
C ALA A 309 -2.47 -3.07 28.73
N VAL A 310 -3.10 -1.93 28.40
CA VAL A 310 -4.56 -1.82 28.31
C VAL A 310 -5.11 -2.22 26.95
N LYS A 311 -4.45 -1.85 25.85
CA LYS A 311 -4.95 -1.96 24.47
C LYS A 311 -4.20 -2.95 23.59
N GLY A 312 -3.00 -3.38 24.01
CA GLY A 312 -2.11 -4.19 23.17
C GLY A 312 -2.74 -5.49 22.68
N HIS A 313 -3.60 -6.11 23.46
CA HIS A 313 -4.29 -7.35 23.10
C HIS A 313 -5.27 -7.20 21.92
N TYR A 314 -5.71 -5.98 21.57
CA TYR A 314 -6.50 -5.72 20.36
C TYR A 314 -5.62 -5.59 19.12
N LEU A 315 -4.32 -5.24 19.29
CA LEU A 315 -3.44 -4.91 18.17
C LEU A 315 -3.05 -6.17 17.39
N THR A 316 -3.30 -6.15 16.10
CA THR A 316 -2.77 -7.10 15.12
C THR A 316 -1.60 -6.52 14.35
N HIS A 317 -1.49 -5.18 14.29
CA HIS A 317 -0.42 -4.43 13.65
C HIS A 317 0.07 -3.33 14.59
N PHE A 318 1.36 -3.31 14.83
CA PHE A 318 2.00 -2.27 15.62
C PHE A 318 3.28 -1.81 14.93
N SER A 319 3.42 -0.49 14.76
CA SER A 319 4.58 0.11 14.11
C SER A 319 5.11 1.28 14.93
N LEU A 320 6.41 1.26 15.15
CA LEU A 320 7.17 2.40 15.68
C LEU A 320 8.19 2.82 14.63
N TRP A 321 8.02 4.04 14.10
CA TRP A 321 8.88 4.63 13.09
C TRP A 321 9.70 5.77 13.65
N GLU A 322 10.96 5.89 13.21
CA GLU A 322 11.84 7.00 13.57
C GLU A 322 11.99 7.16 15.10
N ILE A 323 12.17 6.04 15.79
CA ILE A 323 12.36 6.05 17.24
C ILE A 323 13.68 6.77 17.57
N GLU A 324 13.61 7.87 18.30
CA GLU A 324 14.78 8.69 18.67
C GLU A 324 15.62 8.05 19.77
N GLN A 325 14.98 7.32 20.68
CA GLN A 325 15.64 6.65 21.82
C GLN A 325 15.98 5.20 21.49
N SER A 326 16.99 4.69 22.18
CA SER A 326 17.36 3.29 22.08
C SER A 326 16.23 2.38 22.58
N LEU A 327 15.90 1.35 21.81
CA LEU A 327 14.89 0.37 22.19
C LEU A 327 15.57 -0.77 22.99
N THR A 328 15.15 -0.96 24.23
CA THR A 328 15.74 -1.96 25.13
C THR A 328 15.07 -3.33 24.98
N LEU A 329 15.72 -4.37 25.51
CA LEU A 329 15.16 -5.71 25.54
C LEU A 329 13.86 -5.76 26.33
N GLU A 330 13.79 -5.04 27.46
CA GLU A 330 12.60 -4.96 28.31
C GLU A 330 11.41 -4.35 27.55
N ALA A 331 11.67 -3.34 26.72
CA ALA A 331 10.65 -2.74 25.85
C ALA A 331 10.12 -3.76 24.83
N LEU A 332 11.00 -4.53 24.18
CA LEU A 332 10.60 -5.58 23.24
C LEU A 332 9.77 -6.69 23.91
N VAL A 333 10.21 -7.12 25.08
CA VAL A 333 9.47 -8.10 25.90
C VAL A 333 8.09 -7.57 26.29
N SER A 334 8.02 -6.33 26.75
CA SER A 334 6.76 -5.68 27.11
C SER A 334 5.79 -5.59 25.92
N ILE A 335 6.29 -5.25 24.72
CA ILE A 335 5.48 -5.29 23.49
C ILE A 335 4.96 -6.72 23.25
N GLY A 336 5.81 -7.74 23.34
CA GLY A 336 5.44 -9.13 23.07
C GLY A 336 4.43 -9.70 24.08
N VAL A 337 4.56 -9.33 25.35
CA VAL A 337 3.65 -9.78 26.43
C VAL A 337 2.27 -9.12 26.30
N ASN A 338 2.25 -7.82 26.03
CA ASN A 338 0.99 -7.06 25.99
C ASN A 338 0.25 -7.21 24.65
N CYS A 339 0.97 -7.42 23.54
CA CYS A 339 0.38 -7.52 22.20
C CYS A 339 0.27 -8.98 21.74
N THR A 340 -0.53 -9.78 22.45
CA THR A 340 -0.65 -11.24 22.22
C THR A 340 -1.19 -11.63 20.85
N ASN A 341 -1.97 -10.75 20.20
CA ASN A 341 -2.56 -10.98 18.87
C ASN A 341 -1.74 -10.39 17.72
N LEU A 342 -0.52 -9.92 18.02
CA LEU A 342 0.30 -9.22 17.04
C LEU A 342 0.73 -10.13 15.90
N ASN A 343 0.33 -9.74 14.70
CA ASN A 343 0.65 -10.41 13.44
C ASN A 343 1.78 -9.69 12.68
N THR A 344 1.79 -8.36 12.80
CA THR A 344 2.76 -7.50 12.10
C THR A 344 3.38 -6.54 13.09
N LEU A 345 4.72 -6.54 13.13
CA LEU A 345 5.52 -5.61 13.92
C LEU A 345 6.52 -4.89 13.01
N CYS A 346 6.54 -3.56 13.09
CA CYS A 346 7.52 -2.74 12.40
C CYS A 346 8.25 -1.85 13.41
N LEU A 347 9.56 -1.99 13.45
CA LEU A 347 10.43 -1.21 14.34
C LEU A 347 11.52 -0.55 13.52
N MET A 348 11.42 0.77 13.38
CA MET A 348 12.38 1.60 12.65
C MET A 348 12.99 2.61 13.62
N THR A 349 14.25 2.44 13.97
CA THR A 349 14.92 3.31 14.95
C THR A 349 16.09 4.06 14.31
N GLN A 350 16.26 5.33 14.71
CA GLN A 350 17.46 6.11 14.41
C GLN A 350 18.58 5.83 15.42
N SER A 351 18.24 5.24 16.55
CA SER A 351 19.13 4.90 17.66
C SER A 351 19.44 3.41 17.73
N LYS A 352 20.14 2.99 18.79
CA LYS A 352 20.55 1.59 18.99
C LYS A 352 19.42 0.70 19.47
N PHE A 353 19.47 -0.57 19.10
CA PHE A 353 18.80 -1.61 19.85
C PHE A 353 19.74 -2.09 20.96
N LEU A 354 19.34 -1.89 22.20
CA LEU A 354 20.09 -2.34 23.37
C LEU A 354 19.61 -3.75 23.79
N VAL A 355 19.99 -4.74 22.98
CA VAL A 355 19.64 -6.14 23.19
C VAL A 355 20.91 -6.92 23.50
N THR A 356 21.04 -7.39 24.75
CA THR A 356 22.12 -8.28 25.19
C THR A 356 21.56 -9.67 25.47
N PRO A 357 21.69 -10.62 24.56
CA PRO A 357 21.03 -11.93 24.69
C PRO A 357 21.50 -12.79 25.86
N LYS A 358 22.69 -12.51 26.42
CA LYS A 358 23.35 -13.38 27.41
C LYS A 358 22.58 -13.63 28.72
N TYR A 359 21.57 -12.80 29.04
CA TYR A 359 20.84 -12.88 30.32
C TYR A 359 19.34 -13.00 30.17
N PHE A 360 18.86 -13.28 28.96
CA PHE A 360 17.43 -13.29 28.69
C PHE A 360 16.78 -14.63 29.06
N ARG A 361 16.03 -14.66 30.16
CA ARG A 361 15.04 -15.71 30.37
C ARG A 361 13.86 -15.44 29.45
N LYS A 362 13.75 -16.20 28.38
CA LYS A 362 12.66 -16.13 27.41
C LYS A 362 11.33 -16.28 28.13
N PRO A 363 10.44 -15.27 28.10
CA PRO A 363 9.05 -15.49 28.50
C PRO A 363 8.42 -16.48 27.52
N ASP A 364 7.67 -17.44 28.04
CA ASP A 364 6.97 -18.39 27.18
C ASP A 364 5.94 -17.66 26.31
N LYS A 365 5.97 -17.93 25.00
CA LYS A 365 4.94 -17.50 24.03
C LYS A 365 4.85 -16.02 23.67
N ILE A 366 5.90 -15.20 23.85
CA ILE A 366 5.90 -13.85 23.24
C ILE A 366 6.00 -13.96 21.71
N PHE A 367 5.30 -13.08 21.01
CA PHE A 367 5.27 -13.01 19.54
C PHE A 367 4.85 -14.31 18.83
N SER A 368 4.06 -15.19 19.48
CA SER A 368 3.66 -16.48 18.92
C SER A 368 2.85 -16.35 17.61
N ASN A 369 2.10 -15.26 17.46
CA ASN A 369 1.29 -14.98 16.28
C ASN A 369 1.97 -14.12 15.22
N LEU A 370 3.23 -13.69 15.47
CA LEU A 370 3.94 -12.78 14.57
C LEU A 370 4.32 -13.47 13.27
N LYS A 371 3.80 -12.93 12.15
CA LYS A 371 4.06 -13.40 10.78
C LYS A 371 4.93 -12.44 9.99
N ASN A 372 4.80 -11.14 10.25
CA ASN A 372 5.50 -10.11 9.50
C ASN A 372 6.35 -9.27 10.45
N LEU A 373 7.65 -9.26 10.22
CA LEU A 373 8.59 -8.46 11.01
C LEU A 373 9.37 -7.53 10.08
N THR A 374 9.33 -6.25 10.38
CA THR A 374 10.19 -5.26 9.75
C THR A 374 11.09 -4.63 10.82
N ILE A 375 12.38 -4.69 10.59
CA ILE A 375 13.38 -4.07 11.45
C ILE A 375 14.21 -3.11 10.61
N GLY A 376 14.36 -1.89 11.08
CA GLY A 376 15.27 -0.92 10.47
C GLY A 376 16.11 -0.22 11.51
N ASN A 377 17.39 0.00 11.19
CA ASN A 377 18.32 0.70 12.05
C ASN A 377 19.30 1.54 11.24
N ALA A 378 19.67 2.69 11.80
CA ALA A 378 20.65 3.56 11.17
C ALA A 378 22.09 3.04 11.28
N ASN A 379 22.50 2.34 12.35
CA ASN A 379 23.95 2.28 12.67
C ASN A 379 24.50 1.05 13.42
N TYR A 380 23.79 -0.09 13.68
CA TYR A 380 24.33 -1.10 14.59
C TYR A 380 24.00 -2.56 14.27
N ASN A 381 24.79 -3.47 14.87
CA ASN A 381 24.73 -4.92 14.70
C ASN A 381 23.31 -5.49 14.93
N ILE A 382 22.73 -6.00 13.87
CA ILE A 382 21.38 -6.56 13.82
C ILE A 382 21.29 -7.95 14.45
N ASN A 383 22.40 -8.64 14.61
CA ASN A 383 22.43 -10.07 14.98
C ASN A 383 21.67 -10.36 16.26
N ASN A 384 21.88 -9.53 17.28
CA ASN A 384 21.26 -9.73 18.59
C ASN A 384 19.73 -9.60 18.54
N ILE A 385 19.23 -8.58 17.84
CA ILE A 385 17.78 -8.37 17.73
C ILE A 385 17.11 -9.42 16.83
N LEU A 386 17.77 -9.81 15.74
CA LEU A 386 17.29 -10.92 14.91
C LEU A 386 17.24 -12.23 15.68
N THR A 387 18.32 -12.56 16.40
CA THR A 387 18.36 -13.75 17.23
C THR A 387 17.20 -13.73 18.26
N PHE A 388 16.98 -12.62 18.94
CA PHE A 388 15.87 -12.46 19.86
C PHE A 388 14.52 -12.77 19.20
N PHE A 389 14.19 -12.09 18.09
CA PHE A 389 12.90 -12.31 17.45
C PHE A 389 12.75 -13.74 16.91
N LEU A 390 13.78 -14.28 16.26
CA LEU A 390 13.72 -15.62 15.69
C LEU A 390 13.71 -16.73 16.74
N GLU A 391 14.18 -16.46 17.94
CA GLU A 391 13.96 -17.35 19.09
C GLU A 391 12.54 -17.28 19.63
N CYS A 392 11.91 -16.12 19.58
CA CYS A 392 10.57 -15.89 20.10
C CYS A 392 9.45 -16.24 19.10
N THR A 393 9.73 -16.20 17.80
CA THR A 393 8.72 -16.42 16.74
C THR A 393 8.83 -17.82 16.16
N GLN A 394 7.68 -18.48 15.97
CA GLN A 394 7.63 -19.81 15.33
C GLN A 394 7.05 -19.76 13.91
N ASN A 395 6.27 -18.73 13.60
CA ASN A 395 5.46 -18.65 12.38
C ASN A 395 5.83 -17.45 11.49
N LEU A 396 7.08 -16.97 11.59
CA LEU A 396 7.51 -15.81 10.79
C LEU A 396 7.50 -16.15 9.30
N GLN A 397 6.72 -15.40 8.53
CA GLN A 397 6.55 -15.57 7.08
C GLN A 397 7.26 -14.49 6.27
N LYS A 398 7.30 -13.26 6.79
CA LYS A 398 7.93 -12.12 6.13
C LYS A 398 8.93 -11.45 7.06
N LEU A 399 10.16 -11.33 6.59
CA LEU A 399 11.23 -10.59 7.26
C LEU A 399 11.71 -9.48 6.32
N VAL A 400 11.66 -8.24 6.81
CA VAL A 400 12.17 -7.06 6.10
C VAL A 400 13.23 -6.41 6.96
N LEU A 401 14.43 -6.27 6.41
CA LEU A 401 15.56 -5.62 7.06
C LEU A 401 15.91 -4.35 6.28
N LYS A 402 15.89 -3.21 6.97
CA LYS A 402 16.22 -1.90 6.39
C LYS A 402 17.39 -1.29 7.14
N TYR A 403 18.40 -0.88 6.43
CA TYR A 403 19.61 -0.28 6.97
C TYR A 403 19.97 1.01 6.24
N GLN A 404 20.67 1.90 6.93
CA GLN A 404 21.18 3.15 6.33
C GLN A 404 22.66 3.06 5.97
N THR A 405 23.38 2.07 6.51
CA THR A 405 24.80 1.87 6.25
C THR A 405 25.06 0.54 5.58
N LYS A 406 26.01 0.52 4.65
CA LYS A 406 26.44 -0.72 3.99
C LYS A 406 26.98 -1.71 4.99
N MET A 407 26.46 -2.92 4.96
CA MET A 407 26.86 -4.01 5.85
C MET A 407 26.69 -5.36 5.18
N ASN A 408 27.72 -6.20 5.29
CA ASN A 408 27.61 -7.62 4.93
C ASN A 408 26.93 -8.39 6.07
N ILE A 409 25.92 -9.21 5.73
CA ILE A 409 25.13 -10.01 6.68
C ILE A 409 25.23 -11.51 6.43
N ASP A 410 26.22 -11.97 5.66
CA ASP A 410 26.40 -13.38 5.34
C ASP A 410 26.48 -14.27 6.58
N ASP A 411 27.34 -13.93 7.53
CA ASP A 411 27.49 -14.71 8.77
C ASP A 411 26.20 -14.80 9.55
N THR A 412 25.41 -13.70 9.55
CA THR A 412 24.12 -13.68 10.23
C THR A 412 23.12 -14.63 9.58
N LEU A 413 23.00 -14.58 8.26
CA LEU A 413 22.10 -15.46 7.52
C LEU A 413 22.51 -16.92 7.64
N LEU A 414 23.80 -17.22 7.58
CA LEU A 414 24.33 -18.58 7.76
C LEU A 414 24.00 -19.15 9.16
N GLN A 415 24.22 -18.38 10.23
CA GLN A 415 23.85 -18.79 11.59
C GLN A 415 22.34 -19.04 11.73
N LEU A 416 21.51 -18.25 11.06
CA LEU A 416 20.05 -18.42 11.07
C LEU A 416 19.61 -19.67 10.30
N ILE A 417 20.29 -19.98 9.20
CA ILE A 417 20.07 -21.21 8.43
C ILE A 417 20.43 -22.43 9.27
N GLU A 418 21.60 -22.45 9.90
CA GLU A 418 22.05 -23.54 10.77
C GLU A 418 21.07 -23.85 11.90
N LYS A 419 20.49 -22.80 12.49
CA LYS A 419 19.44 -22.93 13.53
C LYS A 419 18.05 -23.25 12.95
N SER A 420 17.90 -23.45 11.65
CA SER A 420 16.62 -23.69 10.97
C SER A 420 15.54 -22.63 11.23
N LYS A 421 15.93 -21.39 11.49
CA LYS A 421 15.02 -20.31 11.88
C LYS A 421 14.30 -19.63 10.72
N LEU A 422 14.77 -19.85 9.49
CA LEU A 422 14.22 -19.24 8.27
C LEU A 422 13.24 -20.14 7.51
N LYS A 423 12.97 -21.35 7.99
CA LYS A 423 12.17 -22.38 7.28
C LYS A 423 10.81 -21.91 6.80
N ASN A 424 10.12 -21.14 7.61
CA ASN A 424 8.73 -20.73 7.34
C ASN A 424 8.65 -19.41 6.53
N LEU A 425 9.80 -18.80 6.18
CA LEU A 425 9.81 -17.57 5.42
C LEU A 425 9.26 -17.78 3.99
N THR A 426 8.32 -16.91 3.63
CA THR A 426 7.81 -16.77 2.25
C THR A 426 8.43 -15.56 1.56
N CYS A 427 8.84 -14.55 2.33
CA CYS A 427 9.43 -13.32 1.82
C CYS A 427 10.60 -12.88 2.71
N LEU A 428 11.77 -12.73 2.11
CA LEU A 428 12.92 -12.07 2.70
C LEU A 428 13.26 -10.84 1.87
N TRP A 429 13.20 -9.66 2.51
CA TRP A 429 13.53 -8.39 1.88
C TRP A 429 14.68 -7.73 2.64
N LEU A 430 15.79 -7.59 1.98
CA LEU A 430 16.98 -6.90 2.45
C LEU A 430 17.08 -5.57 1.69
N ASP A 431 17.26 -4.48 2.41
CA ASP A 431 17.42 -3.16 1.79
C ASP A 431 18.74 -3.06 1.02
N CYS A 432 18.82 -2.14 0.07
CA CYS A 432 19.96 -1.88 -0.83
C CYS A 432 21.31 -1.60 -0.14
N THR A 433 21.29 -1.37 1.16
CA THR A 433 22.52 -1.21 1.97
C THR A 433 23.04 -2.51 2.56
N LEU A 434 22.30 -3.63 2.45
CA LEU A 434 22.73 -4.93 2.96
C LEU A 434 23.33 -5.77 1.82
N GLU A 435 24.56 -6.17 2.01
CA GLU A 435 25.29 -6.97 1.04
C GLU A 435 25.21 -8.45 1.44
N VAL A 436 24.92 -9.31 0.45
CA VAL A 436 24.84 -10.75 0.61
C VAL A 436 25.54 -11.41 -0.57
N SER A 437 26.44 -12.36 -0.29
CA SER A 437 27.14 -13.12 -1.33
C SER A 437 26.21 -14.10 -2.05
N LYS A 438 26.54 -14.44 -3.29
CA LYS A 438 25.80 -15.40 -4.12
C LYS A 438 25.65 -16.76 -3.42
N GLU A 439 26.68 -17.19 -2.73
CA GLU A 439 26.75 -18.47 -2.02
C GLU A 439 25.70 -18.49 -0.90
N VAL A 440 25.59 -17.42 -0.14
CA VAL A 440 24.60 -17.30 0.94
C VAL A 440 23.19 -17.18 0.37
N VAL A 441 22.99 -16.45 -0.73
CA VAL A 441 21.69 -16.41 -1.42
C VAL A 441 21.25 -17.81 -1.84
N LYS A 442 22.13 -18.62 -2.44
CA LYS A 442 21.82 -20.02 -2.79
C LYS A 442 21.46 -20.85 -1.57
N GLN A 443 22.22 -20.72 -0.47
CA GLN A 443 21.94 -21.44 0.77
C GLN A 443 20.60 -21.04 1.38
N VAL A 444 20.25 -19.75 1.41
CA VAL A 444 18.92 -19.29 1.85
C VAL A 444 17.82 -19.93 1.02
N ILE A 445 17.95 -19.94 -0.32
CA ILE A 445 16.95 -20.54 -1.22
C ILE A 445 16.84 -22.06 -0.99
N GLN A 446 17.96 -22.74 -0.70
CA GLN A 446 17.98 -24.18 -0.44
C GLN A 446 17.30 -24.57 0.88
N HIS A 447 17.46 -23.75 1.92
CA HIS A 447 17.03 -24.07 3.28
C HIS A 447 15.69 -23.46 3.67
N CYS A 448 15.15 -22.51 2.89
CA CYS A 448 13.85 -21.91 3.12
C CYS A 448 12.78 -22.62 2.28
N ASP A 449 12.06 -23.58 2.87
CA ASP A 449 11.12 -24.45 2.18
C ASP A 449 9.94 -23.73 1.51
N HIS A 450 9.60 -22.53 1.99
CA HIS A 450 8.42 -21.77 1.55
C HIS A 450 8.76 -20.43 0.89
N LEU A 451 10.04 -20.14 0.63
CA LEU A 451 10.47 -18.87 0.09
C LEU A 451 9.94 -18.65 -1.34
N GLN A 452 9.23 -17.56 -1.52
CA GLN A 452 8.65 -17.14 -2.81
C GLN A 452 9.28 -15.85 -3.33
N MET A 453 9.76 -15.00 -2.42
CA MET A 453 10.37 -13.72 -2.77
C MET A 453 11.64 -13.50 -1.96
N PHE A 454 12.73 -13.24 -2.66
CA PHE A 454 13.96 -12.77 -2.07
C PHE A 454 14.41 -11.49 -2.79
N THR A 455 14.37 -10.38 -2.06
CA THR A 455 14.78 -9.06 -2.58
C THR A 455 16.03 -8.61 -1.85
N VAL A 456 17.07 -8.28 -2.60
CA VAL A 456 18.32 -7.73 -2.12
C VAL A 456 18.93 -6.89 -3.24
N ASP A 457 19.74 -5.89 -2.90
CA ASP A 457 20.53 -5.18 -3.91
C ASP A 457 21.75 -6.04 -4.27
N PHE A 458 21.79 -6.46 -5.52
CA PHE A 458 22.85 -7.31 -6.02
C PHE A 458 23.96 -6.42 -6.60
N ASN A 459 25.08 -6.33 -5.88
CA ASN A 459 26.30 -5.72 -6.43
C ASN A 459 27.01 -6.64 -7.42
N GLU A 460 26.55 -7.89 -7.57
CA GLU A 460 27.14 -8.92 -8.41
C GLU A 460 26.13 -9.47 -9.43
N ASP A 461 26.65 -10.04 -10.51
CA ASP A 461 25.84 -10.77 -11.49
C ASP A 461 25.20 -12.01 -10.84
N MET A 462 23.88 -12.05 -10.78
CA MET A 462 23.08 -13.15 -10.20
C MET A 462 22.60 -14.17 -11.24
N SER A 463 23.16 -14.16 -12.43
CA SER A 463 22.80 -15.11 -13.51
C SER A 463 22.89 -16.57 -13.06
N ASP A 464 23.90 -16.92 -12.26
CA ASP A 464 24.09 -18.27 -11.72
C ASP A 464 23.00 -18.66 -10.72
N VAL A 465 22.53 -17.71 -9.89
CA VAL A 465 21.44 -17.95 -8.95
C VAL A 465 20.11 -18.10 -9.70
N GLN A 466 19.87 -17.27 -10.72
CA GLN A 466 18.71 -17.38 -11.58
C GLN A 466 18.69 -18.72 -12.34
N LYS A 467 19.85 -19.13 -12.86
CA LYS A 467 20.03 -20.44 -13.51
C LYS A 467 19.72 -21.58 -12.52
N TYR A 468 20.25 -21.53 -11.32
CA TYR A 468 19.95 -22.49 -10.26
C TYR A 468 18.46 -22.59 -9.95
N ILE A 469 17.74 -21.45 -9.82
CA ILE A 469 16.29 -21.40 -9.62
C ILE A 469 15.54 -22.08 -10.77
N CYS A 470 15.96 -21.79 -12.01
CA CYS A 470 15.34 -22.39 -13.21
C CYS A 470 15.59 -23.90 -13.31
N GLU A 471 16.81 -24.34 -13.12
CA GLU A 471 17.21 -25.79 -13.20
C GLU A 471 16.50 -26.63 -12.15
N ASN A 472 16.26 -26.08 -10.96
CA ASN A 472 15.55 -26.76 -9.87
C ASN A 472 14.05 -26.51 -9.87
N ASN A 473 13.51 -25.78 -10.87
CA ASN A 473 12.08 -25.43 -11.00
C ASN A 473 11.49 -24.82 -9.72
N LEU A 474 12.24 -23.91 -9.09
CA LEU A 474 11.82 -23.25 -7.84
C LEU A 474 10.91 -22.04 -8.13
N ASP A 475 9.90 -21.82 -7.27
CA ASP A 475 8.98 -20.68 -7.36
C ASP A 475 9.49 -19.50 -6.50
N VAL A 476 10.75 -19.10 -6.73
CA VAL A 476 11.36 -17.97 -6.05
C VAL A 476 11.58 -16.83 -7.03
N LYS A 477 11.10 -15.65 -6.68
CA LYS A 477 11.39 -14.43 -7.42
C LYS A 477 12.54 -13.71 -6.76
N LEU A 478 13.61 -13.48 -7.52
CA LEU A 478 14.66 -12.56 -7.13
C LEU A 478 14.23 -11.14 -7.54
N GLY A 479 14.19 -10.22 -6.58
CA GLY A 479 13.99 -8.80 -6.81
C GLY A 479 15.30 -8.06 -6.59
N GLY A 480 15.66 -7.18 -7.54
CA GLY A 480 16.68 -6.15 -7.35
C GLY A 480 16.01 -4.78 -7.41
N TYR A 481 16.66 -3.76 -6.85
CA TYR A 481 16.21 -2.37 -6.93
C TYR A 481 16.52 -1.75 -8.28
#